data_6acfcdf4f66d10acad7a4a57a8b39d8d
#
_entry.id   6acfcdf4f66d10acad7a4a57a8b39d8d
#
_cell.length_a   1.000
_cell.length_b   1.000
_cell.length_c   1.000
_cell.angle_alpha   90.00
_cell.angle_beta   90.00
_cell.angle_gamma   90.00
#
_symmetry.space_group_name_H-M   'P 1'
#
loop_
_entity.id
_entity.type
_entity.pdbx_description
1 polymer ?
#
loop_
_entity_poly.entity_id
_entity_poly.type
_entity_poly.pdbx_seq_one_letter_code
_entity_poly.pdbx_strand_id
1 'polypeptide(L)'
;MAGFASCDQRNNNQEKTINTVQADSIPSVAPDTANFGVAPLSVEHIQHLYAATRSLIDQNRLDTASFEYNCHEEKKGRVTYYSQSGDLLLVTHQYNEYDHYEATDEYYLANDSLYFAFLKGTAWHFESGVPQATTDDVTERRVYMSKNHPIQCLEKKYSISSQSKDNHNPQTLDSQEVDCPEPMTILTAFNVLIERNGLPTAGCLE
;
A
#
# COMPACT_ATOMS: atom_id res chain seq x y z
N MET A 1 -13.88 -23.45 67.31
CA MET A 1 -14.63 -22.88 66.17
C MET A 1 -13.75 -21.80 65.53
N ALA A 2 -13.07 -22.15 64.50
CA ALA A 2 -12.19 -21.22 63.79
C ALA A 2 -12.65 -21.20 62.30
N GLY A 3 -13.18 -20.04 61.91
CA GLY A 3 -13.62 -19.77 60.52
C GLY A 3 -12.43 -19.32 59.66
N PHE A 4 -12.16 -20.03 58.59
CA PHE A 4 -11.21 -19.61 57.57
C PHE A 4 -11.94 -18.73 56.52
N ALA A 5 -11.53 -17.49 56.39
CA ALA A 5 -11.94 -16.60 55.30
C ALA A 5 -10.99 -16.87 54.11
N SER A 6 -11.55 -17.34 53.01
CA SER A 6 -10.85 -17.48 51.74
C SER A 6 -10.86 -16.17 50.97
N CYS A 7 -9.70 -15.55 50.69
CA CYS A 7 -9.56 -14.43 49.80
C CYS A 7 -9.50 -14.93 48.36
N ASP A 8 -10.53 -14.58 47.59
CA ASP A 8 -10.60 -14.84 46.16
C ASP A 8 -9.85 -13.70 45.42
N GLN A 9 -8.65 -14.02 44.94
CA GLN A 9 -7.88 -13.12 44.06
C GLN A 9 -8.43 -13.27 42.64
N ARG A 10 -9.25 -12.33 42.20
CA ARG A 10 -9.61 -12.16 40.79
C ARG A 10 -8.39 -11.66 40.01
N ASN A 11 -7.79 -12.58 39.27
CA ASN A 11 -6.81 -12.28 38.24
C ASN A 11 -7.52 -11.62 37.06
N ASN A 12 -7.36 -10.32 36.92
CA ASN A 12 -7.86 -9.55 35.78
C ASN A 12 -6.83 -9.63 34.65
N ASN A 13 -6.79 -10.76 33.94
CA ASN A 13 -6.11 -10.84 32.65
C ASN A 13 -7.00 -10.13 31.62
N GLN A 14 -6.71 -8.86 31.34
CA GLN A 14 -7.16 -8.23 30.11
C GLN A 14 -6.40 -8.86 28.95
N GLU A 15 -7.03 -9.84 28.32
CA GLU A 15 -6.63 -10.28 26.99
C GLU A 15 -6.78 -9.07 26.04
N LYS A 16 -5.63 -8.57 25.57
CA LYS A 16 -5.56 -7.61 24.48
C LYS A 16 -6.08 -8.33 23.24
N THR A 17 -7.35 -8.09 22.91
CA THR A 17 -7.95 -8.61 21.66
C THR A 17 -7.17 -8.02 20.51
N ILE A 18 -6.37 -8.85 19.86
CA ILE A 18 -5.72 -8.50 18.59
C ILE A 18 -6.86 -8.48 17.58
N ASN A 19 -7.25 -7.29 17.14
CA ASN A 19 -8.18 -7.13 16.03
C ASN A 19 -7.49 -7.61 14.76
N THR A 20 -7.67 -8.87 14.44
CA THR A 20 -7.29 -9.44 13.14
C THR A 20 -8.25 -8.85 12.11
N VAL A 21 -7.78 -7.88 11.35
CA VAL A 21 -8.54 -7.35 10.22
C VAL A 21 -8.56 -8.42 9.14
N GLN A 22 -9.72 -8.97 8.90
CA GLN A 22 -9.97 -10.06 7.95
C GLN A 22 -9.47 -9.65 6.55
N ALA A 23 -8.77 -10.57 5.88
CA ALA A 23 -8.18 -10.37 4.56
C ALA A 23 -9.19 -9.79 3.57
N ASP A 24 -8.75 -8.80 2.85
CA ASP A 24 -9.32 -7.98 1.80
C ASP A 24 -10.48 -8.61 0.99
N SER A 25 -11.68 -8.63 1.57
CA SER A 25 -12.90 -8.70 0.77
C SER A 25 -13.20 -7.28 0.28
N ILE A 26 -12.57 -6.88 -0.84
CA ILE A 26 -12.92 -5.62 -1.49
C ILE A 26 -14.38 -5.73 -1.95
N PRO A 27 -15.30 -4.88 -1.48
CA PRO A 27 -16.66 -4.91 -1.95
C PRO A 27 -16.68 -4.66 -3.47
N SER A 28 -17.41 -5.47 -4.22
CA SER A 28 -17.67 -5.20 -5.64
C SER A 28 -18.56 -3.96 -5.73
N VAL A 29 -17.95 -2.83 -6.11
CA VAL A 29 -18.64 -1.54 -6.23
C VAL A 29 -18.78 -1.20 -7.70
N ALA A 30 -20.01 -0.78 -8.10
CA ALA A 30 -20.23 -0.21 -9.42
C ALA A 30 -19.50 1.16 -9.49
N PRO A 31 -18.59 1.38 -10.44
CA PRO A 31 -17.78 2.62 -10.50
C PRO A 31 -18.63 3.87 -10.69
N ASP A 32 -19.80 3.74 -11.29
CA ASP A 32 -20.69 4.86 -11.59
C ASP A 32 -21.38 5.48 -10.36
N THR A 33 -21.24 4.85 -9.17
CA THR A 33 -21.80 5.36 -7.90
C THR A 33 -20.75 6.07 -7.03
N ALA A 34 -19.48 6.01 -7.38
CA ALA A 34 -18.40 6.63 -6.61
C ALA A 34 -18.34 8.15 -6.90
N ASN A 35 -18.27 8.93 -5.85
CA ASN A 35 -18.11 10.39 -5.95
C ASN A 35 -16.67 10.78 -5.63
N PHE A 36 -15.85 10.95 -6.65
CA PHE A 36 -14.47 11.39 -6.53
C PHE A 36 -14.31 12.90 -6.28
N GLY A 37 -15.39 13.67 -6.38
CA GLY A 37 -15.38 15.13 -6.08
C GLY A 37 -15.33 15.44 -4.58
N VAL A 38 -15.32 14.43 -3.71
CA VAL A 38 -15.29 14.62 -2.24
C VAL A 38 -14.21 13.74 -1.64
N ALA A 39 -13.27 14.35 -0.89
CA ALA A 39 -12.25 13.62 -0.16
C ALA A 39 -12.89 12.74 0.94
N PRO A 40 -12.53 11.46 1.06
CA PRO A 40 -13.12 10.57 2.05
C PRO A 40 -12.64 10.90 3.48
N LEU A 41 -13.52 10.60 4.47
CA LEU A 41 -13.27 10.87 5.87
C LEU A 41 -13.20 9.59 6.74
N SER A 42 -13.48 8.42 6.16
CA SER A 42 -13.44 7.14 6.88
C SER A 42 -12.79 6.06 6.02
N VAL A 43 -12.32 5.00 6.68
CA VAL A 43 -11.68 3.85 6.02
C VAL A 43 -12.66 3.17 5.06
N GLU A 44 -13.92 3.01 5.42
CA GLU A 44 -14.95 2.39 4.56
C GLU A 44 -15.17 3.21 3.27
N HIS A 45 -15.18 4.55 3.39
CA HIS A 45 -15.31 5.41 2.21
C HIS A 45 -14.06 5.32 1.32
N ILE A 46 -12.86 5.25 1.93
CA ILE A 46 -11.59 5.03 1.21
C ILE A 46 -11.63 3.71 0.46
N GLN A 47 -12.04 2.62 1.10
CA GLN A 47 -12.16 1.30 0.47
C GLN A 47 -13.15 1.31 -0.70
N HIS A 48 -14.27 2.03 -0.57
CA HIS A 48 -15.24 2.20 -1.64
C HIS A 48 -14.64 2.93 -2.85
N LEU A 49 -13.96 4.07 -2.65
CA LEU A 49 -13.31 4.81 -3.74
C LEU A 49 -12.15 4.02 -4.39
N TYR A 50 -11.38 3.30 -3.59
CA TYR A 50 -10.34 2.40 -4.07
C TYR A 50 -10.94 1.32 -5.00
N ALA A 51 -11.99 0.62 -4.56
CA ALA A 51 -12.66 -0.41 -5.35
C ALA A 51 -13.23 0.16 -6.66
N ALA A 52 -13.80 1.36 -6.62
CA ALA A 52 -14.32 2.04 -7.81
C ALA A 52 -13.18 2.39 -8.79
N THR A 53 -12.06 2.95 -8.31
CA THR A 53 -10.89 3.24 -9.16
C THR A 53 -10.33 1.96 -9.80
N ARG A 54 -10.19 0.87 -9.04
CA ARG A 54 -9.76 -0.42 -9.60
C ARG A 54 -10.72 -0.92 -10.69
N SER A 55 -12.01 -0.82 -10.45
CA SER A 55 -13.02 -1.20 -11.44
C SER A 55 -12.95 -0.37 -12.74
N LEU A 56 -12.66 0.95 -12.65
CA LEU A 56 -12.44 1.78 -13.82
C LEU A 56 -11.20 1.35 -14.62
N ILE A 57 -10.11 0.98 -13.93
CA ILE A 57 -8.89 0.44 -14.55
C ILE A 57 -9.20 -0.87 -15.29
N ASP A 58 -9.86 -1.82 -14.62
CA ASP A 58 -10.17 -3.13 -15.17
C ASP A 58 -11.10 -3.03 -16.42
N GLN A 59 -11.93 -1.98 -16.48
CA GLN A 59 -12.79 -1.66 -17.61
C GLN A 59 -12.12 -0.80 -18.69
N ASN A 60 -10.83 -0.44 -18.54
CA ASN A 60 -10.09 0.48 -19.42
C ASN A 60 -10.83 1.83 -19.64
N ARG A 61 -11.39 2.41 -18.58
CA ARG A 61 -12.15 3.67 -18.60
C ARG A 61 -11.36 4.88 -18.13
N LEU A 62 -10.06 4.75 -17.92
CA LEU A 62 -9.18 5.82 -17.53
C LEU A 62 -8.23 6.21 -18.66
N ASP A 63 -8.05 7.49 -18.86
CA ASP A 63 -6.96 8.03 -19.68
C ASP A 63 -5.65 7.82 -18.94
N THR A 64 -4.57 7.54 -19.69
CA THR A 64 -3.25 7.29 -19.11
C THR A 64 -2.20 8.16 -19.76
N ALA A 65 -1.29 8.68 -18.93
CA ALA A 65 -0.04 9.30 -19.36
C ALA A 65 1.11 8.71 -18.54
N SER A 66 2.27 8.49 -19.15
CA SER A 66 3.40 7.93 -18.42
C SER A 66 4.73 8.47 -18.90
N PHE A 67 5.73 8.43 -18.03
CA PHE A 67 7.12 8.64 -18.38
C PHE A 67 8.03 7.62 -17.68
N GLU A 68 9.21 7.43 -18.26
CA GLU A 68 10.28 6.63 -17.66
C GLU A 68 11.44 7.54 -17.27
N TYR A 69 12.19 7.12 -16.25
CA TYR A 69 13.40 7.81 -15.82
C TYR A 69 14.52 6.82 -15.52
N ASN A 70 15.74 7.32 -15.57
CA ASN A 70 16.94 6.57 -15.21
C ASN A 70 17.89 7.51 -14.47
N CYS A 71 18.08 7.25 -13.19
CA CYS A 71 18.94 8.02 -12.32
C CYS A 71 20.29 7.28 -12.16
N HIS A 72 21.27 7.67 -12.97
CA HIS A 72 22.65 7.17 -12.93
C HIS A 72 22.81 5.64 -13.02
N GLU A 73 21.89 4.94 -13.67
CA GLU A 73 21.80 3.47 -13.73
C GLU A 73 21.52 2.80 -12.36
N GLU A 74 21.42 3.56 -11.28
CA GLU A 74 21.20 3.06 -9.92
C GLU A 74 19.73 2.93 -9.58
N LYS A 75 18.89 3.85 -10.10
CA LYS A 75 17.44 3.82 -9.93
C LYS A 75 16.76 4.09 -11.26
N LYS A 76 15.91 3.18 -11.66
CA LYS A 76 15.12 3.27 -12.90
C LYS A 76 13.67 3.05 -12.57
N GLY A 77 12.80 3.77 -13.27
CA GLY A 77 11.38 3.58 -13.01
C GLY A 77 10.48 4.17 -14.06
N ARG A 78 9.19 3.89 -13.86
CA ARG A 78 8.09 4.42 -14.65
C ARG A 78 7.04 5.00 -13.71
N VAL A 79 6.58 6.20 -14.05
CA VAL A 79 5.42 6.82 -13.41
C VAL A 79 4.27 6.82 -14.40
N THR A 80 3.08 6.38 -13.97
CA THR A 80 1.87 6.40 -14.78
C THR A 80 0.76 7.13 -14.03
N TYR A 81 0.12 8.06 -14.71
CA TYR A 81 -1.01 8.85 -14.24
C TYR A 81 -2.28 8.32 -14.87
N TYR A 82 -3.32 8.11 -14.07
CA TYR A 82 -4.63 7.64 -14.51
C TYR A 82 -5.67 8.71 -14.18
N SER A 83 -6.36 9.20 -15.20
CA SER A 83 -7.37 10.26 -15.06
C SER A 83 -8.69 9.90 -15.69
N GLN A 84 -9.77 10.52 -15.21
CA GLN A 84 -11.09 10.44 -15.80
C GLN A 84 -11.65 11.85 -15.98
N SER A 85 -11.98 12.22 -17.21
CA SER A 85 -12.50 13.55 -17.55
C SER A 85 -11.61 14.72 -17.08
N GLY A 86 -10.31 14.49 -16.97
CA GLY A 86 -9.33 15.46 -16.48
C GLY A 86 -8.98 15.36 -14.99
N ASP A 87 -9.80 14.67 -14.19
CA ASP A 87 -9.52 14.45 -12.77
C ASP A 87 -8.53 13.29 -12.59
N LEU A 88 -7.44 13.54 -11.88
CA LEU A 88 -6.43 12.51 -11.55
C LEU A 88 -6.95 11.62 -10.42
N LEU A 89 -7.01 10.31 -10.67
CA LEU A 89 -7.54 9.33 -9.71
C LEU A 89 -6.48 8.41 -9.13
N LEU A 90 -5.39 8.15 -9.87
CA LEU A 90 -4.31 7.27 -9.43
C LEU A 90 -2.99 7.69 -10.06
N VAL A 91 -1.92 7.66 -9.27
CA VAL A 91 -0.54 7.69 -9.75
C VAL A 91 0.14 6.40 -9.33
N THR A 92 0.75 5.70 -10.28
CA THR A 92 1.59 4.53 -9.98
C THR A 92 3.05 4.86 -10.25
N HIS A 93 3.93 4.45 -9.36
CA HIS A 93 5.36 4.57 -9.49
C HIS A 93 5.99 3.18 -9.34
N GLN A 94 6.46 2.63 -10.45
CA GLN A 94 7.19 1.36 -10.49
C GLN A 94 8.67 1.65 -10.67
N TYR A 95 9.51 1.11 -9.80
CA TYR A 95 10.94 1.37 -9.87
C TYR A 95 11.76 0.22 -9.31
N ASN A 96 13.01 0.16 -9.72
CA ASN A 96 14.04 -0.67 -9.09
C ASN A 96 15.22 0.20 -8.64
N GLU A 97 15.82 -0.19 -7.54
CA GLU A 97 17.05 0.41 -7.02
C GLU A 97 18.14 -0.65 -7.00
N TYR A 98 19.21 -0.41 -7.74
CA TYR A 98 20.25 -1.42 -7.99
C TYR A 98 19.63 -2.73 -8.53
N ASP A 99 20.30 -3.87 -8.29
CA ASP A 99 19.83 -5.17 -8.80
C ASP A 99 19.02 -5.97 -7.76
N HIS A 100 18.83 -5.44 -6.55
CA HIS A 100 18.30 -6.20 -5.41
C HIS A 100 16.99 -5.68 -4.82
N TYR A 101 16.43 -4.60 -5.36
CA TYR A 101 15.21 -4.01 -4.85
C TYR A 101 14.31 -3.53 -5.99
N GLU A 102 13.04 -3.89 -5.91
CA GLU A 102 11.98 -3.35 -6.75
C GLU A 102 10.80 -2.87 -5.91
N ALA A 103 10.09 -1.87 -6.39
CA ALA A 103 8.92 -1.36 -5.72
C ALA A 103 7.82 -0.95 -6.69
N THR A 104 6.59 -1.00 -6.19
CA THR A 104 5.41 -0.43 -6.81
C THR A 104 4.65 0.35 -5.75
N ASP A 105 4.57 1.66 -5.95
CA ASP A 105 3.83 2.57 -5.11
C ASP A 105 2.60 3.06 -5.87
N GLU A 106 1.44 3.00 -5.24
CA GLU A 106 0.17 3.46 -5.80
C GLU A 106 -0.42 4.54 -4.89
N TYR A 107 -0.76 5.69 -5.47
CA TYR A 107 -1.29 6.86 -4.78
C TYR A 107 -2.67 7.20 -5.35
N TYR A 108 -3.72 7.05 -4.56
CA TYR A 108 -5.11 7.22 -4.97
C TYR A 108 -5.65 8.58 -4.52
N LEU A 109 -6.30 9.28 -5.46
CA LEU A 109 -6.76 10.66 -5.28
C LEU A 109 -8.28 10.79 -5.44
N ALA A 110 -8.84 11.71 -4.68
CA ALA A 110 -10.19 12.23 -4.86
C ALA A 110 -10.17 13.73 -4.58
N ASN A 111 -10.74 14.53 -5.47
CA ASN A 111 -10.72 16.00 -5.37
C ASN A 111 -9.31 16.54 -5.10
N ASP A 112 -8.34 16.12 -5.91
CA ASP A 112 -6.91 16.48 -5.83
C ASP A 112 -6.22 16.15 -4.49
N SER A 113 -6.88 15.38 -3.63
CA SER A 113 -6.35 14.99 -2.31
C SER A 113 -5.98 13.52 -2.27
N LEU A 114 -4.77 13.21 -1.80
CA LEU A 114 -4.35 11.85 -1.53
C LEU A 114 -5.17 11.26 -0.40
N TYR A 115 -5.89 10.16 -0.67
CA TYR A 115 -6.69 9.49 0.35
C TYR A 115 -6.20 8.09 0.70
N PHE A 116 -5.40 7.47 -0.18
CA PHE A 116 -4.88 6.13 0.08
C PHE A 116 -3.55 5.93 -0.65
N ALA A 117 -2.57 5.33 0.03
CA ALA A 117 -1.34 4.86 -0.59
C ALA A 117 -1.17 3.35 -0.34
N PHE A 118 -0.85 2.61 -1.41
CA PHE A 118 -0.42 1.23 -1.35
C PHE A 118 1.03 1.15 -1.81
N LEU A 119 1.90 0.74 -0.89
CA LEU A 119 3.35 0.69 -1.10
C LEU A 119 3.80 -0.77 -1.02
N LYS A 120 4.38 -1.27 -2.10
CA LYS A 120 4.90 -2.63 -2.17
C LYS A 120 6.38 -2.60 -2.55
N GLY A 121 7.23 -3.09 -1.67
CA GLY A 121 8.66 -3.27 -1.91
C GLY A 121 9.04 -4.74 -1.84
N THR A 122 9.95 -5.16 -2.71
CA THR A 122 10.53 -6.50 -2.76
C THR A 122 12.05 -6.38 -2.74
N ALA A 123 12.69 -6.93 -1.72
CA ALA A 123 14.14 -7.08 -1.68
C ALA A 123 14.49 -8.57 -1.86
N TRP A 124 15.43 -8.89 -2.74
CA TRP A 124 15.83 -10.27 -2.93
C TRP A 124 17.28 -10.52 -2.48
N HIS A 125 17.54 -11.75 -2.04
CA HIS A 125 18.87 -12.19 -1.64
C HIS A 125 19.07 -13.67 -1.96
N PHE A 126 20.33 -14.12 -2.04
CA PHE A 126 20.64 -15.54 -2.20
C PHE A 126 20.41 -16.31 -0.91
N GLU A 127 19.84 -17.52 -1.01
CA GLU A 127 19.68 -18.41 0.11
C GLU A 127 21.01 -19.06 0.51
N SER A 128 21.31 -19.08 1.81
CA SER A 128 22.51 -19.73 2.32
C SER A 128 22.45 -21.25 2.15
N GLY A 129 23.45 -21.84 1.51
CA GLY A 129 23.58 -23.30 1.40
C GLY A 129 22.74 -23.95 0.29
N VAL A 130 21.97 -23.18 -0.48
CA VAL A 130 21.19 -23.69 -1.62
C VAL A 130 21.67 -23.01 -2.90
N PRO A 131 22.39 -23.71 -3.78
CA PRO A 131 22.92 -23.09 -5.00
C PRO A 131 21.82 -22.50 -5.89
N GLN A 132 22.02 -21.27 -6.32
CA GLN A 132 21.12 -20.53 -7.23
C GLN A 132 19.70 -20.28 -6.67
N ALA A 133 19.45 -20.56 -5.41
CA ALA A 133 18.20 -20.20 -4.77
C ALA A 133 18.20 -18.75 -4.29
N THR A 134 17.08 -18.06 -4.50
CA THR A 134 16.84 -16.71 -4.01
C THR A 134 15.58 -16.67 -3.16
N THR A 135 15.55 -15.73 -2.23
CA THR A 135 14.36 -15.39 -1.45
C THR A 135 14.01 -13.94 -1.73
N ASP A 136 12.74 -13.70 -2.04
CA ASP A 136 12.14 -12.38 -2.16
C ASP A 136 11.46 -12.03 -0.84
N ASP A 137 11.93 -11.01 -0.15
CA ASP A 137 11.30 -10.45 1.04
C ASP A 137 10.38 -9.31 0.62
N VAL A 138 9.08 -9.53 0.74
CA VAL A 138 8.04 -8.61 0.32
C VAL A 138 7.43 -7.89 1.52
N THR A 139 7.33 -6.57 1.42
CA THR A 139 6.57 -5.73 2.34
C THR A 139 5.49 -4.99 1.58
N GLU A 140 4.24 -5.16 1.99
CA GLU A 140 3.09 -4.40 1.52
C GLU A 140 2.58 -3.50 2.63
N ARG A 141 2.45 -2.21 2.38
CA ARG A 141 1.91 -1.25 3.34
C ARG A 141 0.73 -0.49 2.74
N ARG A 142 -0.34 -0.39 3.52
CA ARG A 142 -1.54 0.38 3.20
C ARG A 142 -1.64 1.55 4.15
N VAL A 143 -1.70 2.75 3.60
CA VAL A 143 -1.83 3.99 4.37
C VAL A 143 -3.16 4.65 3.99
N TYR A 144 -4.11 4.62 4.91
CA TYR A 144 -5.40 5.28 4.77
C TYR A 144 -5.27 6.72 5.26
N MET A 145 -5.64 7.69 4.43
CA MET A 145 -5.42 9.11 4.72
C MET A 145 -6.72 9.91 4.70
N SER A 146 -6.83 10.86 5.60
CA SER A 146 -7.89 11.85 5.61
C SER A 146 -7.32 13.21 5.95
N LYS A 147 -7.66 14.24 5.17
CA LYS A 147 -7.16 15.61 5.37
C LYS A 147 -5.63 15.68 5.51
N ASN A 148 -4.93 14.96 4.64
CA ASN A 148 -3.46 14.87 4.61
C ASN A 148 -2.81 14.23 5.86
N HIS A 149 -3.58 13.49 6.68
CA HIS A 149 -3.06 12.75 7.81
C HIS A 149 -3.40 11.28 7.69
N PRO A 150 -2.48 10.36 8.02
CA PRO A 150 -2.79 8.95 8.14
C PRO A 150 -3.80 8.73 9.28
N ILE A 151 -4.83 7.95 8.99
CA ILE A 151 -5.87 7.56 9.98
C ILE A 151 -5.83 6.08 10.33
N GLN A 152 -5.23 5.26 9.47
CA GLN A 152 -4.95 3.84 9.72
C GLN A 152 -3.79 3.38 8.83
N CYS A 153 -2.96 2.48 9.35
CA CYS A 153 -1.88 1.86 8.59
C CYS A 153 -1.85 0.36 8.81
N LEU A 154 -1.79 -0.38 7.71
CA LEU A 154 -1.71 -1.84 7.72
C LEU A 154 -0.42 -2.26 7.01
N GLU A 155 0.23 -3.29 7.54
CA GLU A 155 1.41 -3.88 6.93
C GLU A 155 1.25 -5.40 6.80
N LYS A 156 1.75 -5.94 5.70
CA LYS A 156 1.88 -7.38 5.47
C LYS A 156 3.31 -7.68 5.00
N LYS A 157 3.96 -8.64 5.64
CA LYS A 157 5.30 -9.12 5.28
C LYS A 157 5.28 -10.60 5.02
N TYR A 158 5.98 -11.01 3.97
CA TYR A 158 6.15 -12.42 3.63
C TYR A 158 7.40 -12.61 2.78
N SER A 159 7.87 -13.86 2.75
CA SER A 159 9.02 -14.24 1.92
C SER A 159 8.60 -15.31 0.92
N ILE A 160 9.16 -15.26 -0.28
CA ILE A 160 8.94 -16.22 -1.37
C ILE A 160 10.30 -16.79 -1.77
N SER A 161 10.52 -18.08 -1.56
CA SER A 161 11.71 -18.78 -2.03
C SER A 161 11.52 -19.24 -3.48
N SER A 162 12.53 -19.02 -4.33
CA SER A 162 12.49 -19.41 -5.74
C SER A 162 12.43 -20.93 -5.96
N GLN A 163 12.88 -21.73 -4.98
CA GLN A 163 12.92 -23.19 -5.06
C GLN A 163 11.93 -23.91 -4.14
N SER A 164 11.23 -23.18 -3.26
CA SER A 164 10.22 -23.78 -2.39
C SER A 164 8.93 -24.06 -3.15
N LYS A 165 8.39 -25.25 -2.94
CA LYS A 165 7.03 -25.60 -3.40
C LYS A 165 5.94 -25.22 -2.39
N ASP A 166 6.37 -24.85 -1.17
CA ASP A 166 5.50 -24.58 -0.03
C ASP A 166 5.43 -23.08 0.31
N ASN A 167 5.67 -22.21 -0.68
CA ASN A 167 5.46 -20.78 -0.48
C ASN A 167 4.00 -20.49 -0.11
N HIS A 168 3.80 -19.73 0.95
CA HIS A 168 2.47 -19.29 1.35
C HIS A 168 1.84 -18.44 0.26
N ASN A 169 0.53 -18.62 0.01
CA ASN A 169 -0.20 -17.72 -0.88
C ASN A 169 -0.32 -16.34 -0.20
N PRO A 170 0.27 -15.28 -0.76
CA PRO A 170 0.21 -13.94 -0.16
C PRO A 170 -1.21 -13.41 0.06
N GLN A 171 -2.18 -13.87 -0.74
CA GLN A 171 -3.58 -13.46 -0.62
C GLN A 171 -4.27 -14.00 0.63
N THR A 172 -3.73 -15.07 1.24
CA THR A 172 -4.29 -15.68 2.45
C THR A 172 -3.64 -15.15 3.74
N LEU A 173 -2.64 -14.28 3.61
CA LEU A 173 -1.94 -13.69 4.75
C LEU A 173 -2.67 -12.41 5.20
N ASP A 174 -2.95 -12.32 6.49
CA ASP A 174 -3.57 -11.15 7.08
C ASP A 174 -2.59 -9.97 7.16
N SER A 175 -3.12 -8.77 6.92
CA SER A 175 -2.42 -7.54 7.23
C SER A 175 -2.52 -7.23 8.71
N GLN A 176 -1.47 -6.67 9.29
CA GLN A 176 -1.42 -6.25 10.69
C GLN A 176 -1.49 -4.74 10.78
N GLU A 177 -2.19 -4.22 11.78
CA GLU A 177 -2.16 -2.80 12.07
C GLU A 177 -0.81 -2.41 12.65
N VAL A 178 -0.23 -1.33 12.12
CA VAL A 178 1.09 -0.80 12.50
C VAL A 178 1.01 0.71 12.74
N ASP A 179 2.03 1.24 13.41
CA ASP A 179 2.17 2.69 13.54
C ASP A 179 2.29 3.34 12.16
N CYS A 180 1.53 4.41 11.97
CA CYS A 180 1.59 5.17 10.73
C CYS A 180 2.90 5.98 10.63
N PRO A 181 3.45 6.13 9.41
CA PRO A 181 4.55 7.04 9.19
C PRO A 181 4.10 8.50 9.42
N GLU A 182 5.06 9.37 9.63
CA GLU A 182 4.81 10.82 9.63
C GLU A 182 4.15 11.24 8.31
N PRO A 183 3.10 12.09 8.34
CA PRO A 183 2.36 12.50 7.14
C PRO A 183 3.26 13.00 6.02
N MET A 184 4.28 13.78 6.35
CA MET A 184 5.22 14.35 5.38
C MET A 184 6.01 13.30 4.60
N THR A 185 6.26 12.12 5.16
CA THR A 185 6.99 11.04 4.47
C THR A 185 6.22 10.60 3.22
N ILE A 186 4.91 10.37 3.34
CA ILE A 186 4.06 9.95 2.22
C ILE A 186 3.80 11.12 1.26
N LEU A 187 3.50 12.30 1.81
CA LEU A 187 3.18 13.48 0.99
C LEU A 187 4.37 13.96 0.17
N THR A 188 5.60 13.92 0.71
CA THR A 188 6.79 14.30 -0.04
C THR A 188 7.02 13.36 -1.22
N ALA A 189 6.98 12.03 -1.00
CA ALA A 189 7.11 11.05 -2.08
C ALA A 189 6.05 11.25 -3.16
N PHE A 190 4.79 11.46 -2.78
CA PHE A 190 3.70 11.73 -3.69
C PHE A 190 3.87 13.05 -4.47
N ASN A 191 4.24 14.16 -3.79
CA ASN A 191 4.37 15.47 -4.40
C ASN A 191 5.45 15.50 -5.49
N VAL A 192 6.60 14.82 -5.27
CA VAL A 192 7.63 14.66 -6.30
C VAL A 192 7.06 14.09 -7.59
N LEU A 193 6.15 13.12 -7.50
CA LEU A 193 5.51 12.53 -8.69
C LEU A 193 4.51 13.51 -9.33
N ILE A 194 3.73 14.24 -8.54
CA ILE A 194 2.75 15.21 -9.05
C ILE A 194 3.43 16.38 -9.77
N GLU A 195 4.52 16.91 -9.22
CA GLU A 195 5.28 18.01 -9.82
C GLU A 195 5.90 17.64 -11.17
N ARG A 196 6.09 16.35 -11.44
CA ARG A 196 6.60 15.84 -12.73
C ARG A 196 5.53 15.58 -13.77
N ASN A 197 4.25 15.68 -13.43
CA ASN A 197 3.16 15.45 -14.37
C ASN A 197 3.20 16.47 -15.52
N GLY A 198 3.29 15.98 -16.76
CA GLY A 198 3.36 16.82 -17.97
C GLY A 198 4.72 17.49 -18.23
N LEU A 199 5.74 17.26 -17.40
CA LEU A 199 7.09 17.76 -17.64
C LEU A 199 7.91 16.78 -18.49
N PRO A 200 8.88 17.27 -19.31
CA PRO A 200 9.78 16.40 -20.04
C PRO A 200 10.63 15.58 -19.06
N THR A 201 10.82 14.32 -19.39
CA THR A 201 11.65 13.39 -18.61
C THR A 201 13.09 13.86 -18.53
N ALA A 202 13.62 14.01 -17.37
CA ALA A 202 15.03 14.28 -17.15
C ALA A 202 15.52 13.52 -15.91
N GLY A 203 16.49 12.63 -16.13
CA GLY A 203 17.37 12.11 -15.08
C GLY A 203 16.66 11.50 -13.88
N CYS A 204 16.94 12.07 -12.71
CA CYS A 204 16.44 11.57 -11.43
C CYS A 204 15.08 12.20 -11.05
N LEU A 205 14.30 11.45 -10.26
CA LEU A 205 13.16 11.97 -9.50
C LEU A 205 13.68 12.51 -8.16
N GLU A 206 14.04 13.81 -8.12
CA GLU A 206 14.47 14.50 -6.89
C GLU A 206 13.72 15.82 -6.78
#